data_76f48def3fbfdc1bff17a1e202877322
#
_entry.id   76f48def3fbfdc1bff17a1e202877322
#
_cell.length_a   1.000
_cell.length_b   1.000
_cell.length_c   1.000
_cell.angle_alpha   90.00
_cell.angle_beta   90.00
_cell.angle_gamma   90.00
#
_symmetry.space_group_name_H-M   'P 1'
#
loop_
_entity.id
_entity.type
_entity.pdbx_description
1 polymer ?
#
loop_
_entity_poly.entity_id
_entity_poly.type
_entity_poly.pdbx_seq_one_letter_code
_entity_poly.pdbx_strand_id
1 'polypeptide(L)'
;MNKLTRRTLPAIALAGVMMLLATGCVAGENSAAAEANASAGSEWSTSTLSIDFATYNPLSLIVKDQGLIEKALGDSVSVEWVQSAGSNKANELLRSGSIDVGSTAGSAALLARSNGSPIHVIDIFSQPEWSAIVVPSGSAITSVADLAGKSVAATVGTDPYFFLIQALATEGLTLNDIQLQNLQHADGRAALDAGSVDAWAGLDPIMAAAESGSGDKLLYRNVDFNSYGFLNASEQFLTDHADVAQVVVDAYEEARTWAVAHPTETAALLAKVADIDVAVATTVIEQRSNLEVSGIPGDAQLAVLKVIAPVLVDSGSVQGGEDAVDAALDTIVDARFAEKATAGK
;
A
#
# COMPACT_ATOMS: atom_id res chain seq x y z
N MET A 1 -60.50 12.02 3.78
CA MET A 1 -61.66 11.14 3.47
C MET A 1 -61.14 9.85 2.87
N ASN A 2 -61.55 8.72 3.50
CA ASN A 2 -61.48 7.33 3.03
C ASN A 2 -60.10 6.65 2.98
N LYS A 3 -59.98 5.41 3.47
CA LYS A 3 -60.60 4.53 4.45
C LYS A 3 -59.60 3.38 4.69
N LEU A 4 -59.41 3.04 5.95
CA LEU A 4 -58.79 1.79 6.40
C LEU A 4 -59.46 0.57 5.79
N THR A 5 -58.68 -0.48 5.52
CA THR A 5 -59.17 -1.86 5.62
C THR A 5 -58.07 -2.76 6.20
N ARG A 6 -58.32 -3.19 7.42
CA ARG A 6 -57.74 -4.34 8.12
C ARG A 6 -58.29 -5.61 7.47
N ARG A 7 -57.47 -6.64 7.34
CA ARG A 7 -57.93 -8.02 7.27
C ARG A 7 -57.01 -8.98 8.06
N THR A 8 -57.60 -9.59 8.95
CA THR A 8 -57.45 -10.58 9.99
C THR A 8 -56.85 -11.92 9.55
N LEU A 9 -56.10 -12.50 10.51
CA LEU A 9 -55.66 -13.92 10.60
C LEU A 9 -56.82 -14.94 10.53
N PRO A 10 -56.51 -16.24 10.29
CA PRO A 10 -56.71 -17.15 11.39
C PRO A 10 -55.56 -18.13 11.67
N ALA A 11 -55.45 -18.46 12.96
CA ALA A 11 -54.71 -19.54 13.55
C ALA A 11 -55.48 -20.88 13.38
N ILE A 12 -54.75 -21.98 13.16
CA ILE A 12 -55.25 -23.33 13.41
C ILE A 12 -54.20 -24.10 14.19
N ALA A 13 -54.65 -24.67 15.29
CA ALA A 13 -53.90 -25.44 16.29
C ALA A 13 -54.21 -26.94 16.16
N LEU A 14 -53.38 -27.75 16.85
CA LEU A 14 -53.54 -29.12 17.34
C LEU A 14 -53.42 -30.26 16.31
N ALA A 15 -52.63 -31.28 16.56
CA ALA A 15 -52.68 -32.26 17.62
C ALA A 15 -51.47 -33.19 17.60
N GLY A 16 -51.02 -33.58 18.78
CA GLY A 16 -49.96 -34.53 19.03
C GLY A 16 -50.40 -35.99 18.95
N VAL A 17 -49.42 -36.87 18.76
CA VAL A 17 -49.48 -38.27 19.17
C VAL A 17 -48.11 -38.67 19.74
N MET A 18 -48.14 -39.04 21.01
CA MET A 18 -47.12 -39.76 21.76
C MET A 18 -47.28 -41.25 21.50
N MET A 19 -46.24 -42.00 21.19
CA MET A 19 -46.23 -43.44 21.50
C MET A 19 -44.81 -43.91 21.86
N LEU A 20 -44.76 -44.62 22.95
CA LEU A 20 -43.65 -45.14 23.70
C LEU A 20 -43.26 -46.58 23.25
N LEU A 21 -41.95 -46.84 23.43
CA LEU A 21 -41.30 -48.10 23.83
C LEU A 21 -41.29 -49.30 22.88
N ALA A 22 -40.07 -49.71 22.55
CA ALA A 22 -39.61 -51.08 22.78
C ALA A 22 -38.08 -51.20 22.76
N THR A 23 -37.52 -51.68 23.85
CA THR A 23 -36.14 -52.12 24.04
C THR A 23 -35.84 -53.38 23.27
N GLY A 24 -34.66 -53.43 22.63
CA GLY A 24 -34.11 -54.65 22.06
C GLY A 24 -32.58 -54.55 21.96
N CYS A 25 -31.85 -55.09 22.95
CA CYS A 25 -30.42 -55.40 22.86
C CYS A 25 -30.19 -56.57 21.96
N VAL A 26 -29.37 -56.46 20.92
CA VAL A 26 -28.60 -57.58 20.34
C VAL A 26 -27.18 -57.06 20.04
N ALA A 27 -26.21 -57.71 20.65
CA ALA A 27 -24.79 -57.54 20.35
C ALA A 27 -24.42 -58.26 19.03
N GLY A 28 -23.59 -57.63 18.23
CA GLY A 28 -23.03 -58.24 17.01
C GLY A 28 -22.26 -57.23 16.18
N GLU A 29 -21.00 -57.19 16.42
CA GLU A 29 -19.79 -56.86 15.62
C GLU A 29 -19.91 -56.16 14.27
N ASN A 30 -18.95 -55.19 14.09
CA ASN A 30 -18.55 -54.46 12.90
C ASN A 30 -19.44 -53.25 12.51
N SER A 31 -19.36 -52.23 13.32
CA SER A 31 -19.51 -50.87 12.82
C SER A 31 -18.11 -50.29 12.55
N ALA A 32 -17.71 -50.30 11.28
CA ALA A 32 -16.71 -49.34 10.81
C ALA A 32 -17.24 -47.94 11.26
N ALA A 33 -16.44 -47.30 12.09
CA ALA A 33 -16.68 -45.97 12.54
C ALA A 33 -16.88 -45.06 11.31
N ALA A 34 -18.09 -44.55 11.14
CA ALA A 34 -18.25 -43.29 10.48
C ALA A 34 -17.56 -42.28 11.40
N GLU A 35 -16.29 -42.07 11.20
CA GLU A 35 -15.62 -40.92 11.75
C GLU A 35 -16.40 -39.71 11.25
N ALA A 36 -17.04 -39.05 12.19
CA ALA A 36 -17.55 -37.71 12.01
C ALA A 36 -16.40 -36.92 11.36
N ASN A 37 -16.65 -36.40 10.18
CA ASN A 37 -15.87 -35.30 9.67
C ASN A 37 -16.00 -34.18 10.71
N ALA A 38 -15.09 -34.18 11.70
CA ALA A 38 -14.73 -32.99 12.39
C ALA A 38 -14.32 -32.04 11.28
N SER A 39 -15.03 -30.96 11.08
CA SER A 39 -14.58 -29.85 10.26
C SER A 39 -13.13 -29.63 10.60
N ALA A 40 -12.22 -29.91 9.64
CA ALA A 40 -10.84 -29.51 9.74
C ALA A 40 -10.90 -28.02 10.01
N GLY A 41 -10.51 -27.60 11.21
CA GLY A 41 -10.32 -26.19 11.51
C GLY A 41 -9.45 -25.61 10.41
N SER A 42 -9.75 -24.41 9.97
CA SER A 42 -8.92 -23.69 9.00
C SER A 42 -7.47 -23.85 9.42
N GLU A 43 -6.58 -24.25 8.49
CA GLU A 43 -5.14 -24.34 8.71
C GLU A 43 -4.56 -22.98 9.10
N TRP A 44 -5.27 -21.90 8.72
CA TRP A 44 -4.90 -20.49 8.93
C TRP A 44 -5.84 -19.80 9.90
N SER A 45 -5.36 -18.75 10.56
CA SER A 45 -6.09 -17.95 11.55
C SER A 45 -7.24 -17.12 10.96
N THR A 46 -7.26 -16.91 9.63
CA THR A 46 -8.35 -16.26 8.91
C THR A 46 -8.73 -17.03 7.65
N SER A 47 -9.91 -16.78 7.11
CA SER A 47 -10.36 -17.26 5.79
C SER A 47 -10.26 -16.21 4.68
N THR A 48 -9.83 -14.97 4.98
CA THR A 48 -9.72 -13.87 4.02
C THR A 48 -8.48 -13.04 4.30
N LEU A 49 -7.84 -12.54 3.24
CA LEU A 49 -6.76 -11.56 3.28
C LEU A 49 -7.07 -10.49 2.24
N SER A 50 -7.20 -9.23 2.66
CA SER A 50 -7.31 -8.09 1.75
C SER A 50 -5.98 -7.33 1.69
N ILE A 51 -5.40 -7.23 0.50
CA ILE A 51 -4.07 -6.64 0.29
C ILE A 51 -4.08 -5.71 -0.92
N ASP A 52 -3.26 -4.66 -0.90
CA ASP A 52 -3.13 -3.80 -2.06
C ASP A 52 -2.10 -4.31 -3.08
N PHE A 53 -2.21 -3.79 -4.30
CA PHE A 53 -1.15 -3.76 -5.28
C PHE A 53 -1.05 -2.37 -5.91
N ALA A 54 0.17 -1.98 -6.30
CA ALA A 54 0.40 -0.64 -6.82
C ALA A 54 1.51 -0.62 -7.88
N THR A 55 1.38 0.23 -8.90
CA THR A 55 2.39 0.38 -9.95
C THR A 55 3.70 0.99 -9.44
N TYR A 56 3.68 1.69 -8.29
CA TYR A 56 4.87 2.17 -7.60
C TYR A 56 5.51 1.13 -6.67
N ASN A 57 4.90 -0.05 -6.51
CA ASN A 57 5.47 -1.20 -5.79
C ASN A 57 5.60 -2.40 -6.74
N PRO A 58 6.72 -2.55 -7.46
CA PRO A 58 6.91 -3.64 -8.41
C PRO A 58 6.79 -5.04 -7.80
N LEU A 59 7.17 -5.21 -6.52
CA LEU A 59 7.06 -6.52 -5.86
C LEU A 59 5.60 -6.95 -5.70
N SER A 60 4.68 -6.01 -5.40
CA SER A 60 3.25 -6.32 -5.31
C SER A 60 2.68 -6.86 -6.62
N LEU A 61 3.20 -6.38 -7.75
CA LEU A 61 2.79 -6.86 -9.07
C LEU A 61 3.22 -8.30 -9.31
N ILE A 62 4.45 -8.65 -8.90
CA ILE A 62 5.01 -10.00 -9.03
C ILE A 62 4.27 -10.96 -8.11
N VAL A 63 4.09 -10.60 -6.83
CA VAL A 63 3.36 -11.42 -5.85
C VAL A 63 1.98 -11.77 -6.39
N LYS A 64 1.27 -10.78 -6.94
CA LYS A 64 -0.07 -10.95 -7.52
C LYS A 64 -0.06 -11.75 -8.83
N ASP A 65 0.81 -11.41 -9.79
CA ASP A 65 0.84 -12.06 -11.12
C ASP A 65 1.24 -13.54 -11.00
N GLN A 66 2.16 -13.85 -10.10
CA GLN A 66 2.61 -15.21 -9.85
C GLN A 66 1.74 -15.97 -8.85
N GLY A 67 0.80 -15.29 -8.15
CA GLY A 67 -0.08 -15.90 -7.15
C GLY A 67 0.70 -16.51 -5.99
N LEU A 68 1.74 -15.83 -5.48
CA LEU A 68 2.65 -16.40 -4.48
C LEU A 68 1.91 -16.60 -3.14
N ILE A 69 1.10 -15.65 -2.73
CA ILE A 69 0.32 -15.72 -1.50
C ILE A 69 -0.76 -16.81 -1.63
N GLU A 70 -1.51 -16.81 -2.73
CA GLU A 70 -2.57 -17.80 -2.98
C GLU A 70 -2.04 -19.22 -3.00
N LYS A 71 -0.85 -19.44 -3.59
CA LYS A 71 -0.20 -20.76 -3.60
C LYS A 71 0.21 -21.21 -2.21
N ALA A 72 0.68 -20.30 -1.37
CA ALA A 72 1.11 -20.61 -0.01
C ALA A 72 -0.08 -20.86 0.94
N LEU A 73 -1.17 -20.09 0.80
CA LEU A 73 -2.36 -20.19 1.66
C LEU A 73 -3.32 -21.29 1.21
N GLY A 74 -3.26 -21.71 -0.07
CA GLY A 74 -4.19 -22.68 -0.67
C GLY A 74 -5.62 -22.17 -0.70
N ASP A 75 -6.57 -23.09 -0.87
CA ASP A 75 -8.01 -22.77 -1.00
C ASP A 75 -8.66 -22.33 0.34
N SER A 76 -7.90 -22.38 1.44
CA SER A 76 -8.40 -22.10 2.79
C SER A 76 -8.55 -20.60 3.09
N VAL A 77 -7.83 -19.75 2.34
CA VAL A 77 -7.86 -18.29 2.49
C VAL A 77 -8.11 -17.63 1.13
N SER A 78 -9.15 -16.81 1.04
CA SER A 78 -9.43 -15.99 -0.14
C SER A 78 -8.55 -14.74 -0.10
N VAL A 79 -7.78 -14.47 -1.15
CA VAL A 79 -6.96 -13.26 -1.29
C VAL A 79 -7.68 -12.24 -2.15
N GLU A 80 -7.98 -11.08 -1.57
CA GLU A 80 -8.66 -9.97 -2.24
C GLU A 80 -7.66 -8.85 -2.55
N TRP A 81 -7.45 -8.59 -3.85
CA TRP A 81 -6.51 -7.57 -4.31
C TRP A 81 -7.20 -6.24 -4.62
N VAL A 82 -6.73 -5.17 -3.99
CA VAL A 82 -7.21 -3.80 -4.21
C VAL A 82 -6.10 -2.95 -4.82
N GLN A 83 -6.36 -2.25 -5.92
CA GLN A 83 -5.36 -1.33 -6.48
C GLN A 83 -5.35 -0.01 -5.71
N SER A 84 -4.18 0.41 -5.20
CA SER A 84 -3.97 1.74 -4.63
C SER A 84 -3.24 2.66 -5.61
N ALA A 85 -3.79 3.87 -5.79
CA ALA A 85 -3.28 4.86 -6.75
C ALA A 85 -2.21 5.80 -6.16
N GLY A 86 -1.78 5.55 -4.93
CA GLY A 86 -0.80 6.33 -4.20
C GLY A 86 -0.86 6.03 -2.70
N SER A 87 0.18 6.38 -1.96
CA SER A 87 0.30 6.11 -0.52
C SER A 87 -0.85 6.69 0.31
N ASN A 88 -1.42 7.83 -0.09
CA ASN A 88 -2.59 8.42 0.55
C ASN A 88 -3.81 7.48 0.46
N LYS A 89 -4.02 6.84 -0.70
CA LYS A 89 -5.11 5.88 -0.90
C LYS A 89 -4.88 4.58 -0.16
N ALA A 90 -3.66 4.05 -0.16
CA ALA A 90 -3.32 2.88 0.65
C ALA A 90 -3.58 3.13 2.15
N ASN A 91 -3.18 4.30 2.67
CA ASN A 91 -3.46 4.70 4.06
C ASN A 91 -4.95 4.85 4.37
N GLU A 92 -5.76 5.37 3.42
CA GLU A 92 -7.23 5.42 3.57
C GLU A 92 -7.82 4.01 3.68
N LEU A 93 -7.37 3.08 2.84
CA LEU A 93 -7.83 1.68 2.83
C LEU A 93 -7.42 0.94 4.11
N LEU A 94 -6.16 1.09 4.57
CA LEU A 94 -5.69 0.52 5.84
C LEU A 94 -6.49 1.06 7.03
N ARG A 95 -6.68 2.39 7.10
CA ARG A 95 -7.42 3.03 8.19
C ARG A 95 -8.88 2.63 8.24
N SER A 96 -9.50 2.39 7.08
CA SER A 96 -10.91 1.94 7.00
C SER A 96 -11.07 0.43 7.24
N GLY A 97 -9.98 -0.34 7.34
CA GLY A 97 -10.02 -1.79 7.38
C GLY A 97 -10.49 -2.44 6.07
N SER A 98 -10.38 -1.70 4.95
CA SER A 98 -10.71 -2.25 3.62
C SER A 98 -9.58 -3.11 3.06
N ILE A 99 -8.36 -2.94 3.58
CA ILE A 99 -7.23 -3.84 3.38
C ILE A 99 -6.51 -4.09 4.71
N ASP A 100 -5.93 -5.25 4.85
CA ASP A 100 -5.14 -5.69 6.00
C ASP A 100 -3.67 -5.28 5.85
N VAL A 101 -3.17 -5.34 4.60
CA VAL A 101 -1.78 -5.05 4.23
C VAL A 101 -1.75 -4.08 3.04
N GLY A 102 -0.89 -3.06 3.09
CA GLY A 102 -0.84 -2.03 2.06
C GLY A 102 0.53 -1.41 1.86
N SER A 103 0.80 -0.96 0.63
CA SER A 103 2.06 -0.38 0.17
C SER A 103 2.06 1.14 0.31
N THR A 104 3.04 1.72 0.99
CA THR A 104 3.18 3.18 1.05
C THR A 104 4.64 3.62 0.92
N ALA A 105 4.85 4.91 0.73
CA ALA A 105 6.11 5.56 1.07
C ALA A 105 6.29 5.64 2.58
N GLY A 106 7.52 5.63 3.07
CA GLY A 106 7.82 5.73 4.50
C GLY A 106 7.32 7.03 5.13
N SER A 107 7.44 8.16 4.42
CA SER A 107 6.92 9.46 4.85
C SER A 107 5.40 9.43 5.07
N ALA A 108 4.68 8.77 4.16
CA ALA A 108 3.22 8.62 4.25
C ALA A 108 2.80 7.66 5.37
N ALA A 109 3.57 6.59 5.61
CA ALA A 109 3.35 5.69 6.75
C ALA A 109 3.56 6.41 8.08
N LEU A 110 4.66 7.19 8.20
CA LEU A 110 4.93 8.01 9.38
C LEU A 110 3.80 9.02 9.64
N LEU A 111 3.35 9.72 8.58
CA LEU A 111 2.21 10.65 8.69
C LEU A 111 0.95 9.95 9.19
N ALA A 112 0.62 8.78 8.63
CA ALA A 112 -0.57 8.03 9.03
C ALA A 112 -0.49 7.57 10.49
N ARG A 113 0.68 7.02 10.91
CA ARG A 113 0.93 6.59 12.27
C ARG A 113 0.87 7.75 13.27
N SER A 114 1.51 8.89 12.94
CA SER A 114 1.50 10.11 13.78
C SER A 114 0.09 10.68 13.96
N ASN A 115 -0.81 10.45 13.01
CA ASN A 115 -2.22 10.82 13.10
C ASN A 115 -3.11 9.68 13.65
N GLY A 116 -2.53 8.66 14.28
CA GLY A 116 -3.22 7.61 15.02
C GLY A 116 -3.69 6.42 14.20
N SER A 117 -3.24 6.24 12.95
CA SER A 117 -3.50 4.99 12.22
C SER A 117 -2.72 3.83 12.86
N PRO A 118 -3.39 2.73 13.27
CA PRO A 118 -2.74 1.61 13.96
C PRO A 118 -2.08 0.67 12.95
N ILE A 119 -0.96 1.12 12.36
CA ILE A 119 -0.20 0.36 11.36
C ILE A 119 1.26 0.21 11.76
N HIS A 120 1.89 -0.89 11.34
CA HIS A 120 3.32 -1.10 11.42
C HIS A 120 3.90 -1.42 10.05
N VAL A 121 5.14 -0.99 9.80
CA VAL A 121 5.93 -1.47 8.66
C VAL A 121 6.50 -2.85 8.99
N ILE A 122 6.22 -3.81 8.12
CA ILE A 122 6.58 -5.23 8.30
C ILE A 122 7.62 -5.71 7.27
N ASP A 123 7.79 -4.96 6.17
CA ASP A 123 8.78 -5.21 5.13
C ASP A 123 9.12 -3.90 4.39
N ILE A 124 10.30 -3.84 3.79
CA ILE A 124 10.78 -2.77 2.92
C ILE A 124 10.80 -3.29 1.49
N PHE A 125 9.93 -2.80 0.61
CA PHE A 125 9.92 -3.32 -0.76
C PHE A 125 10.93 -2.66 -1.70
N SER A 126 11.41 -1.42 -1.41
CA SER A 126 12.40 -0.72 -2.24
C SER A 126 13.02 0.49 -1.54
N GLN A 127 14.11 1.02 -2.12
CA GLN A 127 14.67 2.35 -1.83
C GLN A 127 14.67 3.17 -3.12
N PRO A 128 13.52 3.70 -3.55
CA PRO A 128 13.39 4.27 -4.89
C PRO A 128 13.81 5.73 -4.99
N GLU A 129 14.15 6.15 -6.21
CA GLU A 129 14.18 7.57 -6.61
C GLU A 129 12.92 7.87 -7.45
N TRP A 130 11.76 7.79 -6.85
CA TRP A 130 10.46 7.84 -7.52
C TRP A 130 9.81 9.21 -7.59
N SER A 131 10.42 10.25 -6.99
CA SER A 131 9.86 11.59 -6.97
C SER A 131 10.82 12.60 -7.60
N ALA A 132 10.26 13.53 -8.39
CA ALA A 132 10.96 14.69 -8.89
C ALA A 132 9.99 15.85 -9.14
N ILE A 133 10.49 17.08 -9.25
CA ILE A 133 9.72 18.19 -9.79
C ILE A 133 9.77 18.13 -11.32
N VAL A 134 8.61 18.07 -11.94
CA VAL A 134 8.45 17.95 -13.40
C VAL A 134 7.90 19.25 -13.97
N VAL A 135 8.47 19.70 -15.09
CA VAL A 135 8.00 20.85 -15.86
C VAL A 135 7.87 20.49 -17.34
N PRO A 136 6.98 21.13 -18.11
CA PRO A 136 6.88 20.90 -19.55
C PRO A 136 8.20 21.15 -20.29
N SER A 137 8.43 20.44 -21.39
CA SER A 137 9.66 20.54 -22.20
C SER A 137 10.00 21.98 -22.63
N GLY A 138 8.97 22.80 -22.91
CA GLY A 138 9.09 24.21 -23.30
C GLY A 138 9.01 25.20 -22.14
N SER A 139 9.02 24.75 -20.89
CA SER A 139 8.89 25.62 -19.72
C SER A 139 10.06 26.58 -19.59
N ALA A 140 9.76 27.84 -19.19
CA ALA A 140 10.75 28.84 -18.81
C ALA A 140 11.27 28.64 -17.38
N ILE A 141 10.69 27.73 -16.60
CA ILE A 141 11.12 27.36 -15.26
C ILE A 141 12.39 26.50 -15.42
N THR A 142 13.49 26.96 -14.82
CA THR A 142 14.82 26.32 -14.93
C THR A 142 15.42 25.94 -13.59
N SER A 143 14.83 26.41 -12.49
CA SER A 143 15.27 26.12 -11.12
C SER A 143 14.07 26.04 -10.18
N VAL A 144 14.27 25.49 -8.98
CA VAL A 144 13.23 25.47 -7.92
C VAL A 144 12.85 26.89 -7.50
N ALA A 145 13.77 27.86 -7.52
CA ALA A 145 13.49 29.25 -7.22
C ALA A 145 12.43 29.86 -8.17
N ASP A 146 12.36 29.43 -9.43
CA ASP A 146 11.39 29.90 -10.41
C ASP A 146 9.96 29.44 -10.13
N LEU A 147 9.77 28.52 -9.16
CA LEU A 147 8.44 28.06 -8.72
C LEU A 147 7.69 29.12 -7.89
N ALA A 148 8.36 30.18 -7.42
CA ALA A 148 7.71 31.26 -6.68
C ALA A 148 6.54 31.86 -7.49
N GLY A 149 5.34 31.87 -6.90
CA GLY A 149 4.10 32.34 -7.52
C GLY A 149 3.50 31.39 -8.57
N LYS A 150 4.10 30.23 -8.83
CA LYS A 150 3.63 29.25 -9.82
C LYS A 150 2.58 28.31 -9.28
N SER A 151 1.78 27.77 -10.19
CA SER A 151 0.83 26.69 -9.89
C SER A 151 1.55 25.33 -9.94
N VAL A 152 1.56 24.60 -8.83
CA VAL A 152 2.27 23.32 -8.70
C VAL A 152 1.32 22.24 -8.23
N ALA A 153 1.18 21.17 -9.01
CA ALA A 153 0.39 20.01 -8.61
C ALA A 153 1.22 19.08 -7.71
N ALA A 154 0.62 18.59 -6.63
CA ALA A 154 1.17 17.51 -5.80
C ALA A 154 0.03 16.76 -5.10
N THR A 155 0.25 15.47 -4.81
CA THR A 155 -0.70 14.65 -4.05
C THR A 155 -0.35 14.75 -2.56
N VAL A 156 -1.14 15.51 -1.81
CA VAL A 156 -0.91 15.72 -0.37
C VAL A 156 -0.90 14.39 0.39
N GLY A 157 0.07 14.23 1.31
CA GLY A 157 0.23 13.04 2.12
C GLY A 157 0.97 11.89 1.43
N THR A 158 1.72 12.19 0.37
CA THR A 158 2.58 11.23 -0.36
C THR A 158 4.02 11.72 -0.42
N ASP A 159 4.95 10.84 -0.78
CA ASP A 159 6.38 11.20 -0.91
C ASP A 159 6.61 12.38 -1.86
N PRO A 160 6.01 12.47 -3.06
CA PRO A 160 6.17 13.64 -3.92
C PRO A 160 5.77 14.98 -3.29
N TYR A 161 4.78 14.97 -2.39
CA TYR A 161 4.39 16.17 -1.66
C TYR A 161 5.48 16.61 -0.67
N PHE A 162 6.04 15.66 0.10
CA PHE A 162 7.13 15.97 1.04
C PHE A 162 8.44 16.25 0.32
N PHE A 163 8.66 15.63 -0.83
CA PHE A 163 9.74 15.97 -1.75
C PHE A 163 9.66 17.44 -2.21
N LEU A 164 8.47 17.88 -2.63
CA LEU A 164 8.23 19.26 -3.03
C LEU A 164 8.56 20.25 -1.92
N ILE A 165 8.12 19.99 -0.68
CA ILE A 165 8.40 20.86 0.47
C ILE A 165 9.90 20.99 0.70
N GLN A 166 10.61 19.86 0.69
CA GLN A 166 12.07 19.83 0.86
C GLN A 166 12.78 20.56 -0.30
N ALA A 167 12.35 20.36 -1.55
CA ALA A 167 12.91 21.06 -2.70
C ALA A 167 12.70 22.58 -2.59
N LEU A 168 11.52 23.05 -2.24
CA LEU A 168 11.24 24.47 -2.02
C LEU A 168 12.15 25.05 -0.93
N ALA A 169 12.37 24.32 0.15
CA ALA A 169 13.20 24.76 1.28
C ALA A 169 14.68 24.98 0.87
N THR A 170 15.20 24.28 -0.17
CA THR A 170 16.56 24.52 -0.66
C THR A 170 16.77 25.93 -1.21
N GLU A 171 15.70 26.58 -1.65
CA GLU A 171 15.68 27.95 -2.17
C GLU A 171 15.04 28.96 -1.20
N GLY A 172 14.80 28.54 0.05
CA GLY A 172 14.17 29.37 1.07
C GLY A 172 12.68 29.65 0.79
N LEU A 173 12.06 28.84 -0.07
CA LEU A 173 10.62 28.90 -0.36
C LEU A 173 9.85 27.93 0.52
N THR A 174 8.56 28.18 0.63
CA THR A 174 7.58 27.37 1.35
C THR A 174 6.36 27.09 0.47
N LEU A 175 5.41 26.28 0.93
CA LEU A 175 4.14 26.08 0.24
C LEU A 175 3.32 27.37 0.08
N ASN A 176 3.56 28.39 0.91
CA ASN A 176 2.88 29.70 0.81
C ASN A 176 3.40 30.54 -0.37
N ASP A 177 4.57 30.20 -0.90
CA ASP A 177 5.19 30.92 -2.02
C ASP A 177 4.76 30.34 -3.38
N ILE A 178 3.95 29.28 -3.42
CA ILE A 178 3.39 28.66 -4.62
C ILE A 178 1.87 28.58 -4.55
N GLN A 179 1.23 28.23 -5.67
CA GLN A 179 -0.19 27.89 -5.73
C GLN A 179 -0.35 26.37 -5.79
N LEU A 180 -0.34 25.72 -4.61
CA LEU A 180 -0.46 24.27 -4.52
C LEU A 180 -1.82 23.78 -5.03
N GLN A 181 -1.81 22.86 -5.97
CA GLN A 181 -2.98 22.12 -6.45
C GLN A 181 -2.92 20.68 -5.94
N ASN A 182 -3.78 20.34 -4.97
CA ASN A 182 -3.85 18.97 -4.46
C ASN A 182 -4.62 18.09 -5.45
N LEU A 183 -3.87 17.36 -6.29
CA LEU A 183 -4.40 16.45 -7.32
C LEU A 183 -3.78 15.06 -7.14
N GLN A 184 -4.54 14.01 -7.48
CA GLN A 184 -3.95 12.67 -7.55
C GLN A 184 -2.87 12.62 -8.63
N HIS A 185 -1.91 11.68 -8.53
CA HIS A 185 -0.73 11.65 -9.40
C HIS A 185 -1.07 11.71 -10.89
N ALA A 186 -2.04 10.89 -11.34
CA ALA A 186 -2.49 10.88 -12.74
C ALA A 186 -3.17 12.20 -13.14
N ASP A 187 -3.99 12.79 -12.25
CA ASP A 187 -4.65 14.07 -12.48
C ASP A 187 -3.66 15.22 -12.51
N GLY A 188 -2.62 15.18 -11.63
CA GLY A 188 -1.51 16.15 -11.61
C GLY A 188 -0.73 16.13 -12.93
N ARG A 189 -0.44 14.92 -13.45
CA ARG A 189 0.14 14.74 -14.79
C ARG A 189 -0.77 15.33 -15.89
N ALA A 190 -2.05 15.01 -15.89
CA ALA A 190 -2.99 15.52 -16.88
C ALA A 190 -3.13 17.05 -16.80
N ALA A 191 -3.07 17.64 -15.61
CA ALA A 191 -3.09 19.09 -15.42
C ALA A 191 -1.82 19.77 -15.98
N LEU A 192 -0.65 19.12 -15.85
CA LEU A 192 0.61 19.59 -16.46
C LEU A 192 0.51 19.56 -17.99
N ASP A 193 0.05 18.45 -18.58
CA ASP A 193 -0.12 18.30 -20.02
C ASP A 193 -1.10 19.31 -20.62
N ALA A 194 -2.15 19.65 -19.88
CA ALA A 194 -3.13 20.66 -20.27
C ALA A 194 -2.65 22.10 -20.05
N GLY A 195 -1.49 22.34 -19.44
CA GLY A 195 -1.00 23.65 -19.06
C GLY A 195 -1.83 24.33 -17.97
N SER A 196 -2.59 23.55 -17.18
CA SER A 196 -3.38 24.04 -16.06
C SER A 196 -2.56 24.26 -14.80
N VAL A 197 -1.37 23.66 -14.74
CA VAL A 197 -0.33 23.89 -13.73
C VAL A 197 1.01 24.11 -14.42
N ASP A 198 1.91 24.86 -13.77
CA ASP A 198 3.24 25.19 -14.29
C ASP A 198 4.26 24.07 -14.02
N ALA A 199 4.06 23.31 -12.94
CA ALA A 199 4.90 22.19 -12.51
C ALA A 199 4.07 21.13 -11.78
N TRP A 200 4.66 19.94 -11.66
CA TRP A 200 4.08 18.81 -10.94
C TRP A 200 5.14 18.06 -10.13
N ALA A 201 4.85 17.77 -8.87
CA ALA A 201 5.63 16.83 -8.08
C ALA A 201 5.24 15.41 -8.49
N GLY A 202 6.07 14.83 -9.36
CA GLY A 202 5.82 13.56 -10.06
C GLY A 202 6.06 12.34 -9.20
N LEU A 203 5.42 11.24 -9.60
CA LEU A 203 5.64 9.90 -9.05
C LEU A 203 5.83 8.91 -10.21
N ASP A 204 6.85 8.05 -10.10
CA ASP A 204 7.02 6.93 -11.03
C ASP A 204 5.92 5.86 -10.83
N PRO A 205 5.50 5.18 -11.90
CA PRO A 205 6.02 5.23 -13.27
C PRO A 205 5.43 6.36 -14.13
N ILE A 206 4.46 7.14 -13.63
CA ILE A 206 3.79 8.21 -14.39
C ILE A 206 4.80 9.30 -14.78
N MET A 207 5.76 9.61 -13.89
CA MET A 207 6.82 10.59 -14.12
C MET A 207 7.75 10.15 -15.25
N ALA A 208 8.20 8.90 -15.27
CA ALA A 208 9.03 8.37 -16.35
C ALA A 208 8.29 8.35 -17.69
N ALA A 209 6.98 8.07 -17.70
CA ALA A 209 6.15 8.17 -18.90
C ALA A 209 6.02 9.62 -19.38
N ALA A 210 5.98 10.60 -18.48
CA ALA A 210 5.99 12.02 -18.81
C ALA A 210 7.28 12.44 -19.53
N GLU A 211 8.41 12.07 -18.95
CA GLU A 211 9.73 12.35 -19.50
C GLU A 211 9.90 11.74 -20.90
N SER A 212 9.53 10.47 -21.07
CA SER A 212 9.68 9.76 -22.35
C SER A 212 8.66 10.20 -23.41
N GLY A 213 7.38 10.37 -23.03
CA GLY A 213 6.28 10.59 -23.99
C GLY A 213 6.13 12.04 -24.41
N SER A 214 6.19 13.01 -23.48
CA SER A 214 6.00 14.44 -23.75
C SER A 214 7.32 15.20 -23.79
N GLY A 215 8.45 14.55 -23.47
CA GLY A 215 9.74 15.20 -23.33
C GLY A 215 9.80 16.19 -22.18
N ASP A 216 8.97 15.98 -21.16
CA ASP A 216 8.96 16.79 -19.95
C ASP A 216 10.29 16.68 -19.22
N LYS A 217 10.65 17.71 -18.49
CA LYS A 217 11.95 17.78 -17.82
C LYS A 217 11.78 17.51 -16.33
N LEU A 218 12.65 16.66 -15.80
CA LEU A 218 12.82 16.52 -14.37
C LEU A 218 13.68 17.70 -13.89
N LEU A 219 13.00 18.80 -13.52
CA LEU A 219 13.61 20.06 -13.10
C LEU A 219 14.53 19.89 -11.89
N TYR A 220 14.08 19.09 -10.92
CA TYR A 220 14.83 18.86 -9.69
C TYR A 220 14.67 17.40 -9.27
N ARG A 221 15.81 16.76 -8.99
CA ARG A 221 15.93 15.39 -8.48
C ARG A 221 16.86 15.39 -7.28
N ASN A 222 16.51 14.62 -6.27
CA ASN A 222 17.37 14.37 -5.11
C ASN A 222 16.93 13.05 -4.44
N VAL A 223 17.77 12.02 -4.51
CA VAL A 223 17.45 10.70 -3.93
C VAL A 223 17.24 10.78 -2.41
N ASP A 224 17.98 11.66 -1.73
CA ASP A 224 17.91 11.82 -0.26
C ASP A 224 16.57 12.43 0.23
N PHE A 225 15.77 12.98 -0.69
CA PHE A 225 14.45 13.52 -0.39
C PHE A 225 13.32 12.50 -0.58
N ASN A 226 13.67 11.31 -1.07
CA ASN A 226 12.74 10.19 -1.18
C ASN A 226 12.85 9.29 0.05
N SER A 227 11.72 8.76 0.50
CA SER A 227 11.72 7.73 1.55
C SER A 227 11.72 6.32 0.94
N TYR A 228 11.89 5.30 1.79
CA TYR A 228 11.77 3.90 1.37
C TYR A 228 10.33 3.52 1.04
N GLY A 229 10.18 2.48 0.25
CA GLY A 229 8.90 1.82 0.05
C GLY A 229 8.59 0.84 1.18
N PHE A 230 7.49 1.05 1.89
CA PHE A 230 7.08 0.30 3.07
C PHE A 230 5.88 -0.58 2.77
N LEU A 231 5.96 -1.86 3.15
CA LEU A 231 4.81 -2.72 3.30
C LEU A 231 4.30 -2.59 4.73
N ASN A 232 3.07 -2.11 4.88
CA ASN A 232 2.45 -1.88 6.18
C ASN A 232 1.31 -2.86 6.40
N ALA A 233 1.07 -3.22 7.67
CA ALA A 233 -0.12 -3.98 8.07
C ALA A 233 -0.77 -3.35 9.30
N SER A 234 -2.08 -3.57 9.47
CA SER A 234 -2.80 -3.11 10.65
C SER A 234 -2.38 -3.89 11.91
N GLU A 235 -2.32 -3.21 13.05
CA GLU A 235 -2.00 -3.84 14.35
C GLU A 235 -2.93 -5.00 14.68
N GLN A 236 -4.21 -4.86 14.34
CA GLN A 236 -5.19 -5.92 14.56
C GLN A 236 -4.85 -7.15 13.73
N PHE A 237 -4.57 -6.98 12.42
CA PHE A 237 -4.20 -8.09 11.55
C PHE A 237 -2.92 -8.80 12.04
N LEU A 238 -1.90 -8.04 12.45
CA LEU A 238 -0.65 -8.59 12.97
C LEU A 238 -0.81 -9.33 14.30
N THR A 239 -1.82 -8.98 15.09
CA THR A 239 -2.14 -9.64 16.37
C THR A 239 -2.95 -10.90 16.15
N ASP A 240 -4.00 -10.82 15.33
CA ASP A 240 -4.98 -11.89 15.17
C ASP A 240 -4.57 -12.91 14.10
N HIS A 241 -3.75 -12.51 13.12
CA HIS A 241 -3.43 -13.28 11.90
C HIS A 241 -1.92 -13.24 11.56
N ALA A 242 -1.07 -13.35 12.57
CA ALA A 242 0.39 -13.31 12.41
C ALA A 242 0.96 -14.42 11.49
N ASP A 243 0.28 -15.57 11.41
CA ASP A 243 0.61 -16.67 10.51
C ASP A 243 0.43 -16.26 9.03
N VAL A 244 -0.69 -15.60 8.70
CA VAL A 244 -0.97 -15.10 7.34
C VAL A 244 -0.09 -13.89 7.02
N ALA A 245 0.17 -12.99 7.99
CA ALA A 245 1.11 -11.88 7.81
C ALA A 245 2.53 -12.38 7.46
N GLN A 246 2.97 -13.49 8.06
CA GLN A 246 4.25 -14.10 7.70
C GLN A 246 4.26 -14.59 6.25
N VAL A 247 3.20 -15.25 5.78
CA VAL A 247 3.12 -15.71 4.39
C VAL A 247 3.21 -14.53 3.41
N VAL A 248 2.60 -13.39 3.75
CA VAL A 248 2.70 -12.17 2.92
C VAL A 248 4.16 -11.71 2.81
N VAL A 249 4.88 -11.61 3.92
CA VAL A 249 6.29 -11.17 3.91
C VAL A 249 7.19 -12.19 3.22
N ASP A 250 6.98 -13.48 3.44
CA ASP A 250 7.72 -14.54 2.74
C ASP A 250 7.54 -14.44 1.20
N ALA A 251 6.30 -14.16 0.74
CA ALA A 251 5.99 -13.95 -0.68
C ALA A 251 6.66 -12.68 -1.25
N TYR A 252 6.74 -11.61 -0.48
CA TYR A 252 7.45 -10.39 -0.90
C TYR A 252 8.95 -10.63 -1.04
N GLU A 253 9.57 -11.38 -0.14
CA GLU A 253 10.99 -11.74 -0.22
C GLU A 253 11.29 -12.72 -1.37
N GLU A 254 10.36 -13.64 -1.69
CA GLU A 254 10.44 -14.48 -2.89
C GLU A 254 10.34 -13.61 -4.16
N ALA A 255 9.38 -12.69 -4.21
CA ALA A 255 9.21 -11.76 -5.32
C ALA A 255 10.43 -10.83 -5.51
N ARG A 256 11.06 -10.36 -4.42
CA ARG A 256 12.32 -9.60 -4.45
C ARG A 256 13.43 -10.40 -5.12
N THR A 257 13.65 -11.64 -4.64
CA THR A 257 14.66 -12.54 -5.19
C THR A 257 14.45 -12.77 -6.69
N TRP A 258 13.19 -12.96 -7.08
CA TRP A 258 12.84 -13.15 -8.48
C TRP A 258 13.03 -11.87 -9.30
N ALA A 259 12.59 -10.71 -8.80
CA ALA A 259 12.69 -9.42 -9.49
C ALA A 259 14.12 -9.02 -9.80
N VAL A 260 15.04 -9.22 -8.84
CA VAL A 260 16.47 -8.94 -9.00
C VAL A 260 17.09 -9.85 -10.05
N ALA A 261 16.69 -11.13 -10.11
CA ALA A 261 17.17 -12.08 -11.11
C ALA A 261 16.52 -11.88 -12.49
N HIS A 262 15.35 -11.22 -12.58
CA HIS A 262 14.54 -11.09 -13.79
C HIS A 262 14.08 -9.64 -14.03
N PRO A 263 15.01 -8.64 -14.14
CA PRO A 263 14.63 -7.23 -14.26
C PRO A 263 13.84 -6.93 -15.53
N THR A 264 14.13 -7.62 -16.64
CA THR A 264 13.41 -7.45 -17.91
C THR A 264 11.94 -7.89 -17.80
N GLU A 265 11.70 -9.04 -17.18
CA GLU A 265 10.34 -9.57 -16.97
C GLU A 265 9.57 -8.71 -15.96
N THR A 266 10.25 -8.19 -14.92
CA THR A 266 9.69 -7.23 -13.97
C THR A 266 9.26 -5.95 -14.68
N ALA A 267 10.11 -5.41 -15.56
CA ALA A 267 9.77 -4.24 -16.38
C ALA A 267 8.59 -4.52 -17.32
N ALA A 268 8.57 -5.69 -17.97
CA ALA A 268 7.45 -6.07 -18.84
C ALA A 268 6.12 -6.18 -18.07
N LEU A 269 6.15 -6.72 -16.85
CA LEU A 269 4.97 -6.79 -15.97
C LEU A 269 4.50 -5.39 -15.56
N LEU A 270 5.41 -4.51 -15.15
CA LEU A 270 5.08 -3.12 -14.84
C LEU A 270 4.47 -2.41 -16.05
N ALA A 271 5.08 -2.56 -17.23
CA ALA A 271 4.57 -1.97 -18.47
C ALA A 271 3.12 -2.39 -18.77
N LYS A 272 2.84 -3.69 -18.63
CA LYS A 272 1.50 -4.28 -18.83
C LYS A 272 0.47 -3.71 -17.85
N VAL A 273 0.82 -3.62 -16.55
CA VAL A 273 -0.12 -3.20 -15.51
C VAL A 273 -0.33 -1.69 -15.50
N ALA A 274 0.72 -0.91 -15.77
CA ALA A 274 0.66 0.55 -15.80
C ALA A 274 0.24 1.13 -17.16
N ASP A 275 0.08 0.28 -18.21
CA ASP A 275 -0.22 0.68 -19.58
C ASP A 275 0.79 1.71 -20.12
N ILE A 276 2.09 1.39 -19.98
CA ILE A 276 3.22 2.23 -20.44
C ILE A 276 4.15 1.43 -21.35
N ASP A 277 4.99 2.13 -22.12
CA ASP A 277 6.03 1.49 -22.93
C ASP A 277 7.02 0.70 -22.06
N VAL A 278 7.45 -0.47 -22.55
CA VAL A 278 8.43 -1.33 -21.87
C VAL A 278 9.73 -0.58 -21.60
N ALA A 279 10.18 0.29 -22.51
CA ALA A 279 11.38 1.10 -22.33
C ALA A 279 11.27 2.05 -21.12
N VAL A 280 10.07 2.62 -20.89
CA VAL A 280 9.77 3.46 -19.73
C VAL A 280 9.81 2.62 -18.45
N ALA A 281 9.14 1.47 -18.45
CA ALA A 281 9.14 0.55 -17.32
C ALA A 281 10.56 0.04 -17.00
N THR A 282 11.41 -0.22 -18.01
CA THR A 282 12.81 -0.59 -17.84
C THR A 282 13.58 0.51 -17.11
N THR A 283 13.39 1.78 -17.48
CA THR A 283 14.00 2.91 -16.78
C THR A 283 13.59 2.93 -15.30
N VAL A 284 12.31 2.72 -15.02
CA VAL A 284 11.80 2.69 -13.63
C VAL A 284 12.42 1.53 -12.84
N ILE A 285 12.41 0.32 -13.37
CA ILE A 285 12.88 -0.87 -12.66
C ILE A 285 14.40 -0.84 -12.47
N GLU A 286 15.16 -0.61 -13.54
CA GLU A 286 16.62 -0.76 -13.51
C GLU A 286 17.36 0.46 -12.95
N GLN A 287 16.76 1.66 -13.03
CA GLN A 287 17.46 2.89 -12.68
C GLN A 287 16.89 3.60 -11.44
N ARG A 288 15.63 3.31 -11.06
CA ARG A 288 14.94 4.11 -10.04
C ARG A 288 14.29 3.32 -8.92
N SER A 289 13.97 2.03 -9.11
CA SER A 289 13.27 1.25 -8.09
C SER A 289 14.17 0.77 -6.95
N ASN A 290 15.43 0.44 -7.25
CA ASN A 290 16.39 -0.13 -6.28
C ASN A 290 15.75 -1.21 -5.39
N LEU A 291 15.53 -2.39 -5.99
CA LEU A 291 14.91 -3.54 -5.31
C LEU A 291 15.92 -4.40 -4.53
N GLU A 292 17.23 -4.17 -4.73
CA GLU A 292 18.33 -4.86 -4.03
C GLU A 292 18.57 -4.29 -2.63
N VAL A 293 17.50 -4.10 -1.84
CA VAL A 293 17.59 -3.63 -0.46
C VAL A 293 17.16 -4.72 0.49
N SER A 294 17.63 -4.66 1.74
CA SER A 294 17.11 -5.52 2.81
C SER A 294 15.62 -5.26 3.02
N GLY A 295 14.81 -6.31 3.06
CA GLY A 295 13.40 -6.23 3.45
C GLY A 295 13.21 -5.91 4.94
N ILE A 296 14.24 -6.08 5.78
CA ILE A 296 14.15 -5.86 7.22
C ILE A 296 14.08 -4.37 7.53
N PRO A 297 12.94 -3.84 8.04
CA PRO A 297 12.85 -2.45 8.46
C PRO A 297 13.66 -2.20 9.76
N GLY A 298 14.35 -1.05 9.83
CA GLY A 298 15.19 -0.74 10.99
C GLY A 298 15.83 0.65 10.94
N ASP A 299 17.05 0.75 11.48
CA ASP A 299 17.74 2.01 11.70
C ASP A 299 17.94 2.85 10.43
N ALA A 300 18.18 2.22 9.28
CA ALA A 300 18.37 2.94 8.02
C ALA A 300 17.10 3.70 7.60
N GLN A 301 15.94 3.06 7.73
CA GLN A 301 14.65 3.66 7.42
C GLN A 301 14.28 4.73 8.45
N LEU A 302 14.49 4.44 9.74
CA LEU A 302 14.25 5.41 10.82
C LEU A 302 15.12 6.66 10.68
N ALA A 303 16.38 6.52 10.19
CA ALA A 303 17.25 7.67 9.95
C ALA A 303 16.66 8.61 8.88
N VAL A 304 16.14 8.08 7.78
CA VAL A 304 15.46 8.86 6.74
C VAL A 304 14.18 9.50 7.28
N LEU A 305 13.37 8.75 8.02
CA LEU A 305 12.14 9.27 8.61
C LEU A 305 12.39 10.41 9.59
N LYS A 306 13.47 10.36 10.38
CA LYS A 306 13.88 11.45 11.28
C LYS A 306 14.25 12.74 10.56
N VAL A 307 14.79 12.66 9.34
CA VAL A 307 15.03 13.83 8.48
C VAL A 307 13.71 14.43 7.97
N ILE A 308 12.73 13.57 7.66
CA ILE A 308 11.41 13.98 7.16
C ILE A 308 10.49 14.47 8.29
N ALA A 309 10.67 14.01 9.51
CA ALA A 309 9.80 14.31 10.65
C ALA A 309 9.52 15.82 10.86
N PRO A 310 10.53 16.72 10.87
CA PRO A 310 10.27 18.16 10.96
C PRO A 310 9.40 18.68 9.80
N VAL A 311 9.57 18.15 8.59
CA VAL A 311 8.78 18.53 7.40
C VAL A 311 7.30 18.21 7.59
N LEU A 312 6.98 17.05 8.21
CA LEU A 312 5.61 16.67 8.54
C LEU A 312 4.98 17.62 9.56
N VAL A 313 5.73 18.04 10.57
CA VAL A 313 5.26 18.96 11.62
C VAL A 313 5.06 20.37 11.03
N ASP A 314 6.08 20.90 10.34
CA ASP A 314 6.08 22.26 9.79
C ASP A 314 5.02 22.45 8.70
N SER A 315 4.68 21.40 7.95
CA SER A 315 3.59 21.42 6.97
C SER A 315 2.20 21.48 7.60
N GLY A 316 2.09 21.33 8.94
CA GLY A 316 0.81 21.25 9.64
C GLY A 316 0.03 19.95 9.36
N SER A 317 0.68 18.93 8.80
CA SER A 317 0.04 17.66 8.44
C SER A 317 -0.20 16.73 9.65
N VAL A 318 0.50 16.95 10.77
CA VAL A 318 0.40 16.15 12.00
C VAL A 318 -0.34 16.91 13.08
N GLN A 319 -1.50 16.41 13.53
CA GLN A 319 -2.34 17.09 14.51
C GLN A 319 -1.71 17.16 15.92
N GLY A 320 -0.92 16.14 16.30
CA GLY A 320 -0.24 16.06 17.59
C GLY A 320 1.14 16.69 17.64
N GLY A 321 1.60 17.34 16.56
CA GLY A 321 2.92 17.97 16.46
C GLY A 321 4.08 16.99 16.61
N GLU A 322 5.21 17.48 17.15
CA GLU A 322 6.46 16.73 17.31
C GLU A 322 6.29 15.49 18.20
N ASP A 323 5.60 15.62 19.33
CA ASP A 323 5.39 14.50 20.26
C ASP A 323 4.69 13.30 19.58
N ALA A 324 3.76 13.54 18.68
CA ALA A 324 3.06 12.49 17.94
C ALA A 324 3.96 11.82 16.88
N VAL A 325 4.84 12.60 16.26
CA VAL A 325 5.82 12.06 15.30
C VAL A 325 6.87 11.21 16.01
N ASP A 326 7.37 11.67 17.13
CA ASP A 326 8.34 10.92 17.94
C ASP A 326 7.76 9.60 18.45
N ALA A 327 6.55 9.61 18.98
CA ALA A 327 5.84 8.39 19.39
C ALA A 327 5.60 7.43 18.22
N ALA A 328 5.34 7.95 17.01
CA ALA A 328 5.22 7.14 15.81
C ALA A 328 6.56 6.53 15.40
N LEU A 329 7.65 7.29 15.41
CA LEU A 329 9.01 6.80 15.10
C LEU A 329 9.43 5.66 16.03
N ASP A 330 9.10 5.76 17.31
CA ASP A 330 9.45 4.73 18.31
C ASP A 330 8.68 3.41 18.12
N THR A 331 7.56 3.43 17.40
CA THR A 331 6.64 2.30 17.35
C THR A 331 6.25 1.81 15.95
N ILE A 332 6.70 2.49 14.89
CA ILE A 332 6.26 2.16 13.52
C ILE A 332 6.84 0.84 12.99
N VAL A 333 8.00 0.41 13.46
CA VAL A 333 8.73 -0.77 12.96
C VAL A 333 8.28 -2.04 13.67
N ASP A 334 7.93 -3.06 12.89
CA ASP A 334 7.78 -4.45 13.35
C ASP A 334 8.60 -5.38 12.43
N ALA A 335 9.89 -5.53 12.73
CA ALA A 335 10.84 -6.27 11.91
C ALA A 335 10.69 -7.80 12.00
N ARG A 336 9.95 -8.34 12.97
CA ARG A 336 9.91 -9.80 13.30
C ARG A 336 9.55 -10.68 12.10
N PHE A 337 8.72 -10.20 11.19
CA PHE A 337 8.27 -10.96 10.00
C PHE A 337 9.38 -11.02 8.94
N ALA A 338 10.01 -9.88 8.61
CA ALA A 338 11.09 -9.81 7.64
C ALA A 338 12.36 -10.52 8.15
N GLU A 339 12.68 -10.41 9.45
CA GLU A 339 13.77 -11.16 10.08
C GLU A 339 13.58 -12.67 9.93
N LYS A 340 12.34 -13.17 10.12
CA LYS A 340 12.02 -14.59 9.97
C LYS A 340 12.07 -15.04 8.51
N ALA A 341 11.57 -14.23 7.56
CA ALA A 341 11.60 -14.52 6.13
C ALA A 341 13.05 -14.64 5.60
N THR A 342 13.98 -13.84 6.13
CA THR A 342 15.39 -13.85 5.74
C THR A 342 16.23 -14.92 6.44
N ALA A 343 15.86 -15.33 7.65
CA ALA A 343 16.57 -16.39 8.40
C ALA A 343 16.41 -17.78 7.80
N GLY A 344 15.44 -18.00 6.94
CA GLY A 344 15.17 -19.27 6.25
C GLY A 344 15.92 -19.46 4.94
N LYS A 345 16.66 -18.45 4.49
CA LYS A 345 17.48 -18.46 3.25
C LYS A 345 18.95 -18.57 3.61
#